data_be4fa1879d89c34b81226d65e3d78a94
#
_entry.id   be4fa1879d89c34b81226d65e3d78a94
#
_cell.length_a   1.000
_cell.length_b   1.000
_cell.length_c   1.000
_cell.angle_alpha   90.00
_cell.angle_beta   90.00
_cell.angle_gamma   90.00
#
_symmetry.space_group_name_H-M   'P 1'
#
loop_
_entity.id
_entity.type
_entity.pdbx_description
1 polymer ?
#
loop_
_entity_poly.entity_id
_entity_poly.type
_entity_poly.pdbx_seq_one_letter_code
_entity_poly.pdbx_strand_id
1 'polypeptide(L)'
;MAAPLPLPKTPVTLASLVFDVVIIGAGAAGLFCAGQAGQRGLKVLLIDHADKVAEKIRISGGGRCNFTNRDLDPAAPHKHFVGQNPQFCRSALSRYTPADFI
;
A
#
# COMPACT_ATOMS: atom_id res chain seq x y z
N MET A 1 7.67 14.98 -18.03
CA MET A 1 8.15 13.59 -18.07
C MET A 1 9.38 13.50 -17.17
N ALA A 2 9.37 12.60 -16.21
CA ALA A 2 10.51 12.41 -15.33
C ALA A 2 11.68 11.78 -16.11
N ALA A 3 12.92 12.23 -15.84
CA ALA A 3 14.11 11.61 -16.41
C ALA A 3 14.22 10.16 -15.90
N PRO A 4 14.70 9.21 -16.73
CA PRO A 4 14.95 7.86 -16.25
C PRO A 4 16.02 7.87 -15.15
N LEU A 5 15.89 6.92 -14.19
CA LEU A 5 16.91 6.74 -13.16
C LEU A 5 18.24 6.34 -13.82
N PRO A 6 19.38 6.87 -13.34
CA PRO A 6 20.67 6.50 -13.88
C PRO A 6 20.95 5.02 -13.65
N LEU A 7 21.58 4.37 -14.62
CA LEU A 7 22.04 3.00 -14.46
C LEU A 7 23.15 2.93 -13.39
N PRO A 8 23.24 1.81 -12.64
CA PRO A 8 24.31 1.64 -11.65
C PRO A 8 25.67 1.67 -12.34
N LYS A 9 26.63 2.36 -11.74
CA LYS A 9 27.99 2.49 -12.29
C LYS A 9 28.82 1.21 -12.17
N THR A 10 28.41 0.30 -11.29
CA THR A 10 29.07 -0.99 -11.06
C THR A 10 28.17 -2.13 -11.55
N PRO A 11 28.75 -3.21 -12.09
CA PRO A 11 27.95 -4.39 -12.47
C PRO A 11 27.19 -4.94 -11.27
N VAL A 12 25.90 -5.32 -11.51
CA VAL A 12 25.11 -5.99 -10.51
C VAL A 12 25.60 -7.44 -10.40
N THR A 13 26.01 -7.86 -9.21
CA THR A 13 26.42 -9.24 -8.91
C THR A 13 25.30 -9.97 -8.19
N LEU A 14 25.31 -11.33 -8.18
CA LEU A 14 24.35 -12.12 -7.43
C LEU A 14 24.33 -11.75 -5.94
N ALA A 15 25.49 -11.44 -5.35
CA ALA A 15 25.60 -11.00 -3.96
C ALA A 15 24.87 -9.69 -3.69
N SER A 16 24.78 -8.79 -4.70
CA SER A 16 24.05 -7.53 -4.57
C SER A 16 22.54 -7.67 -4.76
N LEU A 17 22.05 -8.85 -5.18
CA LEU A 17 20.63 -9.17 -5.38
C LEU A 17 19.98 -9.82 -4.16
N VAL A 18 20.63 -9.75 -3.00
CA VAL A 18 20.04 -10.29 -1.75
C VAL A 18 19.03 -9.29 -1.19
N PHE A 19 17.83 -9.77 -0.92
CA PHE A 19 16.74 -9.00 -0.33
C PHE A 19 16.29 -9.64 0.99
N ASP A 20 15.87 -8.80 1.94
CA ASP A 20 15.30 -9.27 3.20
C ASP A 20 13.86 -9.72 3.03
N VAL A 21 13.13 -9.05 2.13
CA VAL A 21 11.70 -9.30 1.87
C VAL A 21 11.43 -9.28 0.37
N VAL A 22 10.71 -10.29 -0.09
CA VAL A 22 10.18 -10.32 -1.47
C VAL A 22 8.66 -10.29 -1.38
N ILE A 23 8.05 -9.30 -2.06
CA ILE A 23 6.60 -9.11 -2.08
C ILE A 23 6.11 -9.35 -3.50
N ILE A 24 5.15 -10.25 -3.65
CA ILE A 24 4.52 -10.55 -4.94
C ILE A 24 3.17 -9.83 -5.00
N GLY A 25 3.06 -8.87 -5.90
CA GLY A 25 1.89 -8.03 -6.09
C GLY A 25 2.10 -6.60 -5.62
N ALA A 26 2.09 -5.64 -6.54
CA ALA A 26 2.27 -4.21 -6.28
C ALA A 26 0.92 -3.47 -6.28
N GLY A 27 -0.10 -4.08 -5.67
CA GLY A 27 -1.37 -3.46 -5.36
C GLY A 27 -1.33 -2.77 -4.00
N ALA A 28 -2.51 -2.44 -3.44
CA ALA A 28 -2.61 -1.73 -2.17
C ALA A 28 -1.88 -2.44 -1.02
N ALA A 29 -2.12 -3.73 -0.86
CA ALA A 29 -1.51 -4.52 0.20
C ALA A 29 0.00 -4.65 0.04
N GLY A 30 0.48 -4.95 -1.17
CA GLY A 30 1.90 -5.10 -1.45
C GLY A 30 2.67 -3.80 -1.27
N LEU A 31 2.13 -2.68 -1.72
CA LEU A 31 2.74 -1.36 -1.54
C LEU A 31 2.78 -0.94 -0.07
N PHE A 32 1.71 -1.18 0.67
CA PHE A 32 1.68 -0.87 2.10
C PHE A 32 2.70 -1.73 2.88
N CYS A 33 2.76 -3.03 2.57
CA CYS A 33 3.75 -3.93 3.14
C CYS A 33 5.19 -3.48 2.82
N ALA A 34 5.45 -3.12 1.56
CA ALA A 34 6.76 -2.63 1.13
C ALA A 34 7.17 -1.35 1.89
N GLY A 35 6.25 -0.42 2.06
CA GLY A 35 6.48 0.79 2.82
C GLY A 35 6.81 0.50 4.29
N GLN A 36 6.07 -0.38 4.93
CA GLN A 36 6.30 -0.78 6.32
C GLN A 36 7.64 -1.50 6.49
N ALA A 37 7.97 -2.42 5.59
CA ALA A 37 9.25 -3.13 5.63
C ALA A 37 10.43 -2.18 5.38
N GLY A 38 10.30 -1.26 4.43
CA GLY A 38 11.33 -0.26 4.14
C GLY A 38 11.57 0.70 5.30
N GLN A 39 10.54 1.13 5.99
CA GLN A 39 10.67 1.98 7.19
C GLN A 39 11.42 1.27 8.33
N ARG A 40 11.40 -0.06 8.35
CA ARG A 40 12.16 -0.87 9.30
C ARG A 40 13.60 -1.13 8.85
N GLY A 41 14.03 -0.52 7.76
CA GLY A 41 15.38 -0.68 7.24
C GLY A 41 15.62 -1.95 6.44
N LEU A 42 14.56 -2.67 6.07
CA LEU A 42 14.67 -3.90 5.29
C LEU A 42 14.83 -3.60 3.80
N LYS A 43 15.64 -4.41 3.12
CA LYS A 43 15.81 -4.35 1.68
C LYS A 43 14.68 -5.14 1.01
N VAL A 44 13.82 -4.45 0.29
CA VAL A 44 12.58 -5.01 -0.26
C VAL A 44 12.66 -5.14 -1.78
N LEU A 45 12.22 -6.28 -2.29
CA LEU A 45 11.93 -6.49 -3.70
C LEU A 45 10.42 -6.62 -3.87
N LEU A 46 9.83 -5.72 -4.66
CA LEU A 46 8.41 -5.74 -4.99
C LEU A 46 8.24 -6.16 -6.45
N ILE A 47 7.47 -7.21 -6.70
CA ILE A 47 7.27 -7.79 -8.03
C ILE A 47 5.80 -7.74 -8.39
N ASP A 48 5.50 -7.34 -9.64
CA ASP A 48 4.16 -7.39 -10.19
C ASP A 48 4.21 -7.87 -11.65
N HIS A 49 3.15 -8.55 -12.08
CA HIS A 49 2.99 -8.99 -13.48
C HIS A 49 2.37 -7.89 -14.36
N ALA A 50 1.78 -6.85 -13.77
CA ALA A 50 1.16 -5.76 -14.50
C ALA A 50 2.21 -4.75 -14.98
N ASP A 51 1.96 -4.11 -16.12
CA ASP A 51 2.83 -3.08 -16.65
C ASP A 51 2.86 -1.80 -15.81
N LYS A 52 1.79 -1.57 -15.04
CA LYS A 52 1.64 -0.39 -14.17
C LYS A 52 1.41 -0.81 -12.74
N VAL A 53 2.23 -0.28 -11.85
CA VAL A 53 2.07 -0.46 -10.40
C VAL A 53 0.78 0.18 -9.92
N ALA A 54 0.09 -0.50 -9.00
CA ALA A 54 -1.12 0.01 -8.34
C ALA A 54 -2.28 0.33 -9.31
N GLU A 55 -2.42 -0.43 -10.38
CA GLU A 55 -3.42 -0.17 -11.44
C GLU A 55 -4.85 -0.09 -10.88
N LYS A 56 -5.24 -1.05 -10.04
CA LYS A 56 -6.58 -1.06 -9.44
C LYS A 56 -6.83 0.12 -8.51
N ILE A 57 -5.82 0.57 -7.80
CA ILE A 57 -5.93 1.76 -6.95
C ILE A 57 -6.12 2.99 -7.83
N ARG A 58 -5.32 3.12 -8.87
CA ARG A 58 -5.34 4.25 -9.79
C ARG A 58 -6.70 4.44 -10.47
N ILE A 59 -7.34 3.35 -10.92
CA ILE A 59 -8.62 3.39 -11.61
C ILE A 59 -9.83 3.43 -10.67
N SER A 60 -9.64 3.15 -9.38
CA SER A 60 -10.74 3.15 -8.41
C SER A 60 -11.32 4.56 -8.22
N GLY A 61 -12.57 4.63 -7.77
CA GLY A 61 -13.25 5.90 -7.55
C GLY A 61 -13.39 6.76 -8.80
N GLY A 62 -13.55 6.14 -9.99
CA GLY A 62 -13.61 6.88 -11.25
C GLY A 62 -12.31 7.59 -11.63
N GLY A 63 -11.17 7.00 -11.29
CA GLY A 63 -9.83 7.55 -11.53
C GLY A 63 -9.32 8.50 -10.44
N ARG A 64 -10.07 8.67 -9.36
CA ARG A 64 -9.72 9.58 -8.25
C ARG A 64 -8.97 8.90 -7.11
N CYS A 65 -8.82 7.57 -7.17
CA CYS A 65 -8.13 6.81 -6.13
C CYS A 65 -8.75 7.03 -4.73
N ASN A 66 -10.03 6.69 -4.58
CA ASN A 66 -10.70 6.77 -3.28
C ASN A 66 -10.10 5.74 -2.32
N PHE A 67 -9.37 6.18 -1.34
CA PHE A 67 -8.63 5.30 -0.44
C PHE A 67 -9.09 5.37 1.02
N THR A 68 -9.80 6.42 1.42
CA THR A 68 -10.32 6.57 2.78
C THR A 68 -11.50 7.53 2.83
N ASN A 69 -12.23 7.50 3.94
CA ASN A 69 -13.29 8.44 4.23
C ASN A 69 -12.89 9.30 5.44
N ARG A 70 -12.57 10.56 5.18
CA ARG A 70 -12.17 11.51 6.22
C ARG A 70 -13.24 11.72 7.28
N ASP A 71 -14.51 11.64 6.88
CA ASP A 71 -15.66 11.91 7.77
C ASP A 71 -16.07 10.73 8.63
N LEU A 72 -15.36 9.59 8.50
CA LEU A 72 -15.61 8.43 9.33
C LEU A 72 -15.26 8.74 10.80
N ASP A 73 -16.26 8.54 11.68
CA ASP A 73 -16.08 8.72 13.13
C ASP A 73 -15.36 7.51 13.74
N PRO A 74 -14.10 7.65 14.23
CA PRO A 74 -13.36 6.55 14.82
C PRO A 74 -13.99 5.98 16.10
N ALA A 75 -14.79 6.76 16.81
CA ALA A 75 -15.50 6.31 18.00
C ALA A 75 -16.70 5.43 17.66
N ALA A 76 -17.30 5.62 16.48
CA ALA A 76 -18.46 4.89 16.02
C ALA A 76 -18.36 4.52 14.52
N PRO A 77 -17.29 3.81 14.09
CA PRO A 77 -17.06 3.55 12.67
C PRO A 77 -18.14 2.66 12.06
N HIS A 78 -18.80 1.84 12.85
CA HIS A 78 -19.88 0.96 12.41
C HIS A 78 -21.08 1.70 11.80
N LYS A 79 -21.27 2.98 12.11
CA LYS A 79 -22.33 3.81 11.54
C LYS A 79 -22.13 4.11 10.04
N HIS A 80 -20.92 3.94 9.52
CA HIS A 80 -20.57 4.21 8.12
C HIS A 80 -20.61 2.98 7.22
N PHE A 81 -20.97 1.82 7.76
CA PHE A 81 -21.03 0.56 7.02
C PHE A 81 -22.42 -0.03 7.07
N VAL A 82 -22.84 -0.56 5.94
CA VAL A 82 -24.09 -1.29 5.79
C VAL A 82 -23.79 -2.78 5.65
N GLY A 83 -24.69 -3.62 6.17
CA GLY A 83 -24.54 -5.06 6.10
C GLY A 83 -25.03 -5.76 7.35
N GLN A 84 -24.86 -7.07 7.40
CA GLN A 84 -25.36 -7.88 8.52
C GLN A 84 -24.54 -7.69 9.80
N ASN A 85 -23.28 -7.33 9.69
CA ASN A 85 -22.40 -7.14 10.84
C ASN A 85 -21.53 -5.88 10.70
N PRO A 86 -22.12 -4.68 10.84
CA PRO A 86 -21.36 -3.43 10.73
C PRO A 86 -20.34 -3.23 11.86
N GLN A 87 -20.51 -3.93 12.98
CA GLN A 87 -19.56 -3.88 14.12
C GLN A 87 -18.20 -4.52 13.80
N PHE A 88 -18.11 -5.33 12.74
CA PHE A 88 -16.89 -6.02 12.36
C PHE A 88 -15.70 -5.06 12.14
N CYS A 89 -15.95 -3.88 11.56
CA CYS A 89 -14.91 -2.90 11.27
C CYS A 89 -14.42 -2.13 12.51
N ARG A 90 -15.14 -2.19 13.63
CA ARG A 90 -14.94 -1.30 14.78
C ARG A 90 -13.53 -1.38 15.36
N SER A 91 -13.03 -2.59 15.57
CA SER A 91 -11.68 -2.79 16.15
C SER A 91 -10.59 -2.21 15.25
N ALA A 92 -10.64 -2.50 13.95
CA ALA A 92 -9.63 -2.03 13.00
C ALA A 92 -9.63 -0.51 12.87
N LEU A 93 -10.80 0.09 12.65
CA LEU A 93 -10.91 1.52 12.36
C LEU A 93 -10.79 2.42 13.58
N SER A 94 -10.96 1.90 14.79
CA SER A 94 -10.66 2.63 16.02
C SER A 94 -9.15 2.62 16.36
N ARG A 95 -8.42 1.60 15.93
CA ARG A 95 -6.97 1.48 16.16
C ARG A 95 -6.12 2.15 15.08
N TYR A 96 -6.62 2.17 13.85
CA TYR A 96 -5.97 2.83 12.72
C TYR A 96 -7.02 3.64 11.99
N THR A 97 -7.05 4.93 12.29
CA THR A 97 -8.10 5.86 11.82
C THR A 97 -7.79 6.39 10.42
N PRO A 98 -8.79 6.99 9.73
CA PRO A 98 -8.52 7.71 8.49
C PRO A 98 -7.42 8.77 8.63
N ALA A 99 -7.38 9.48 9.76
CA ALA A 99 -6.34 10.47 10.03
C ALA A 99 -4.93 9.85 10.15
N ASP A 100 -4.84 8.63 10.69
CA ASP A 100 -3.55 7.91 10.76
C ASP A 100 -3.05 7.49 9.38
N PHE A 101 -3.97 7.30 8.43
CA PHE A 101 -3.64 6.88 7.06
C PHE A 101 -3.23 8.05 6.16
N ILE A 102 -3.76 9.26 6.40
CA ILE A 102 -3.49 10.46 5.62
C ILE A 102 -2.14 11.09 5.99
#